data_8febb17e39ebd5f867043293f398eac7
#
_entry.id   8febb17e39ebd5f867043293f398eac7
#
_cell.length_a   1.000
_cell.length_b   1.000
_cell.length_c   1.000
_cell.angle_alpha   90.00
_cell.angle_beta   90.00
_cell.angle_gamma   90.00
#
_symmetry.space_group_name_H-M   'P 1'
#
loop_
_entity.id
_entity.type
_entity.pdbx_description
1 polymer ?
#
loop_
_entity_poly.entity_id
_entity_poly.type
_entity_poly.pdbx_seq_one_letter_code
_entity_poly.pdbx_strand_id
1 'polypeptide(L)'
;MEVNDILYLLADSTRMRILKILKKGEKNVSKIVEALKLSQPTVSHHLRRLEEAGLVLKRQYKRWVFYQVNKSLLKKFIKSFGVELDL
;
A
#
# COMPACT_ATOMS: atom_id res chain seq x y z
N MET A 1 8.75 7.61 -10.41
CA MET A 1 8.36 8.40 -9.23
C MET A 1 9.59 8.71 -8.38
N GLU A 2 9.69 9.95 -7.95
CA GLU A 2 10.86 10.37 -7.19
C GLU A 2 10.76 9.98 -5.71
N VAL A 3 11.92 9.96 -5.04
CA VAL A 3 12.04 9.62 -3.61
C VAL A 3 11.12 10.49 -2.74
N ASN A 4 11.08 11.80 -3.03
CA ASN A 4 10.25 12.73 -2.26
C ASN A 4 8.76 12.40 -2.35
N ASP A 5 8.29 11.93 -3.51
CA ASP A 5 6.90 11.54 -3.68
C ASP A 5 6.56 10.32 -2.82
N ILE A 6 7.47 9.36 -2.76
CA ILE A 6 7.27 8.17 -1.95
C ILE A 6 7.29 8.54 -0.47
N LEU A 7 8.22 9.39 -0.04
CA LEU A 7 8.27 9.85 1.35
C LEU A 7 6.99 10.57 1.75
N TYR A 8 6.46 11.42 0.87
CA TYR A 8 5.21 12.13 1.11
C TYR A 8 4.06 11.15 1.33
N LEU A 9 3.97 10.11 0.47
CA LEU A 9 2.92 9.10 0.60
C LEU A 9 3.05 8.32 1.91
N LEU A 10 4.27 7.96 2.29
CA LEU A 10 4.52 7.17 3.50
C LEU A 10 4.38 7.99 4.77
N ALA A 11 4.37 9.31 4.69
CA ALA A 11 4.19 10.17 5.86
C ALA A 11 2.74 10.19 6.36
N ASP A 12 1.79 9.66 5.60
CA ASP A 12 0.39 9.59 6.02
C ASP A 12 0.15 8.34 6.87
N SER A 13 -0.40 8.54 8.05
CA SER A 13 -0.61 7.44 9.01
C SER A 13 -1.58 6.38 8.49
N THR A 14 -2.61 6.79 7.76
CA THR A 14 -3.59 5.85 7.20
C THR A 14 -2.94 4.96 6.14
N ARG A 15 -2.13 5.56 5.26
CA ARG A 15 -1.41 4.81 4.24
C ARG A 15 -0.45 3.81 4.86
N MET A 16 0.25 4.21 5.93
CA MET A 16 1.14 3.30 6.65
C MET A 16 0.37 2.14 7.26
N ARG A 17 -0.81 2.40 7.80
CA ARG A 17 -1.67 1.34 8.35
C ARG A 17 -2.09 0.36 7.25
N ILE A 18 -2.44 0.87 6.08
CA ILE A 18 -2.78 0.02 4.94
C ILE A 18 -1.61 -0.89 4.57
N LEU A 19 -0.41 -0.33 4.45
CA LEU A 19 0.77 -1.10 4.10
C LEU A 19 1.07 -2.17 5.15
N LYS A 20 0.89 -1.88 6.42
CA LYS A 20 1.07 -2.86 7.50
C LYS A 20 0.05 -4.01 7.41
N ILE A 21 -1.19 -3.70 7.05
CA ILE A 21 -2.21 -4.73 6.84
C ILE A 21 -1.83 -5.61 5.66
N LEU A 22 -1.44 -5.01 4.55
CA LEU A 22 -1.10 -5.73 3.33
C LEU A 22 0.21 -6.50 3.45
N LYS A 23 1.11 -6.10 4.35
CA LYS A 23 2.34 -6.84 4.61
C LYS A 23 2.05 -8.28 5.03
N LYS A 24 0.94 -8.50 5.70
CA LYS A 24 0.53 -9.83 6.16
C LYS A 24 -0.01 -10.73 5.03
N GLY A 25 -0.28 -10.15 3.88
CA GLY A 25 -0.78 -10.88 2.72
C GLY A 25 -1.79 -10.05 1.93
N GLU A 26 -2.11 -10.52 0.75
CA GLU A 26 -3.10 -9.89 -0.12
C GLU A 26 -4.46 -9.80 0.57
N LYS A 27 -5.14 -8.66 0.40
CA LYS A 27 -6.47 -8.42 0.96
C LYS A 27 -7.38 -7.76 -0.07
N ASN A 28 -8.67 -8.09 -0.02
CA ASN A 28 -9.63 -7.34 -0.80
C ASN A 28 -9.98 -6.03 -0.07
N VAL A 29 -10.58 -5.10 -0.81
CA VAL A 29 -10.91 -3.77 -0.28
C VAL A 29 -11.81 -3.85 0.95
N SER A 30 -12.80 -4.76 0.93
CA SER A 30 -13.73 -4.93 2.05
C SER A 30 -13.00 -5.25 3.36
N LYS A 31 -11.98 -6.11 3.29
CA LYS A 31 -11.20 -6.48 4.47
C LYS A 31 -10.36 -5.31 4.99
N ILE A 32 -9.84 -4.49 4.08
CA ILE A 32 -9.07 -3.30 4.46
C ILE A 32 -10.00 -2.29 5.15
N VAL A 33 -11.18 -2.05 4.57
CA VAL A 33 -12.19 -1.15 5.14
C VAL A 33 -12.55 -1.60 6.57
N GLU A 34 -12.83 -2.89 6.72
CA GLU A 34 -13.19 -3.47 8.01
C GLU A 34 -12.07 -3.29 9.05
N ALA A 35 -10.82 -3.56 8.64
CA ALA A 35 -9.67 -3.46 9.53
C ALA A 35 -9.37 -2.04 9.97
N LEU A 36 -9.56 -1.06 9.07
CA LEU A 36 -9.27 0.35 9.35
C LEU A 36 -10.43 1.06 10.02
N LYS A 37 -11.64 0.52 9.91
CA LYS A 37 -12.88 1.17 10.39
C LYS A 37 -13.07 2.56 9.78
N LEU A 38 -12.72 2.69 8.51
CA LEU A 38 -12.91 3.90 7.73
C LEU A 38 -13.89 3.63 6.60
N SER A 39 -14.41 4.69 5.98
CA SER A 39 -15.33 4.52 4.86
C SER A 39 -14.61 3.93 3.65
N GLN A 40 -15.36 3.22 2.80
CA GLN A 40 -14.81 2.67 1.57
C GLN A 40 -14.23 3.76 0.65
N PRO A 41 -14.90 4.90 0.42
CA PRO A 41 -14.30 5.95 -0.41
C PRO A 41 -12.96 6.46 0.12
N THR A 42 -12.83 6.59 1.44
CA THR A 42 -11.58 7.04 2.07
C THR A 42 -10.47 6.01 1.82
N VAL A 43 -10.76 4.73 2.08
CA VAL A 43 -9.79 3.66 1.85
C VAL A 43 -9.41 3.57 0.38
N SER A 44 -10.39 3.62 -0.51
CA SER A 44 -10.15 3.56 -1.95
C SER A 44 -9.30 4.72 -2.44
N HIS A 45 -9.48 5.91 -1.89
CA HIS A 45 -8.65 7.07 -2.20
C HIS A 45 -7.17 6.80 -1.86
N HIS A 46 -6.91 6.31 -0.65
CA HIS A 46 -5.53 6.03 -0.24
C HIS A 46 -4.92 4.90 -1.05
N LEU A 47 -5.69 3.84 -1.34
CA LEU A 47 -5.21 2.73 -2.18
C LEU A 47 -4.85 3.18 -3.58
N ARG A 48 -5.67 4.07 -4.16
CA ARG A 48 -5.40 4.61 -5.50
C ARG A 48 -4.08 5.37 -5.52
N ARG A 49 -3.84 6.21 -4.50
CA ARG A 49 -2.60 6.98 -4.41
C ARG A 49 -1.39 6.06 -4.26
N LEU A 50 -1.52 5.01 -3.46
CA LEU A 50 -0.45 4.02 -3.30
C LEU A 50 -0.22 3.23 -4.60
N GLU A 51 -1.29 2.90 -5.32
CA GLU A 51 -1.19 2.20 -6.59
C GLU A 51 -0.50 3.06 -7.65
N GLU A 52 -0.88 4.32 -7.75
CA GLU A 52 -0.25 5.25 -8.69
C GLU A 52 1.26 5.38 -8.46
N ALA A 53 1.68 5.26 -7.21
CA ALA A 53 3.10 5.28 -6.84
C ALA A 53 3.78 3.93 -7.05
N GLY A 54 3.03 2.89 -7.36
CA GLY A 54 3.57 1.54 -7.51
C GLY A 54 3.85 0.83 -6.19
N LEU A 55 3.42 1.40 -5.06
CA LEU A 55 3.68 0.81 -3.74
C LEU A 55 2.77 -0.37 -3.41
N VAL A 56 1.61 -0.42 -4.06
CA VAL A 56 0.72 -1.57 -4.00
C VAL A 56 0.36 -2.02 -5.40
N LEU A 57 0.06 -3.30 -5.53
CA LEU A 57 -0.35 -3.92 -6.79
C LEU A 57 -1.80 -4.35 -6.66
N LYS A 58 -2.58 -4.09 -7.70
CA LYS A 58 -3.99 -4.41 -7.73
C LYS A 58 -4.24 -5.60 -8.62
N ARG A 59 -5.13 -6.50 -8.15
CA ARG A 59 -5.58 -7.66 -8.92
C ARG A 59 -7.09 -7.75 -8.83
N GLN A 60 -7.74 -7.94 -9.96
CA GLN A 60 -9.18 -8.14 -10.00
C GLN A 60 -9.49 -9.61 -10.31
N TYR A 61 -10.39 -10.19 -9.51
CA TYR A 61 -10.91 -11.54 -9.74
C TYR A 61 -12.43 -11.48 -9.62
N LYS A 62 -13.10 -11.66 -10.74
CA LYS A 62 -14.56 -11.47 -10.82
C LYS A 62 -14.93 -10.07 -10.35
N ARG A 63 -15.82 -9.92 -9.37
CA ARG A 63 -16.19 -8.62 -8.80
C ARG A 63 -15.29 -8.17 -7.66
N TRP A 64 -14.33 -9.02 -7.26
CA TRP A 64 -13.45 -8.71 -6.12
C TRP A 64 -12.19 -8.00 -6.58
N VAL A 65 -11.80 -6.99 -5.84
CA VAL A 65 -10.55 -6.26 -6.07
C VAL A 65 -9.63 -6.51 -4.88
N PHE A 66 -8.44 -7.03 -5.17
CA PHE A 66 -7.43 -7.35 -4.17
C PHE A 66 -6.22 -6.44 -4.33
N TYR A 67 -5.58 -6.15 -3.22
CA TYR A 67 -4.35 -5.38 -3.19
C TYR A 67 -3.28 -6.14 -2.42
N GLN A 68 -2.03 -5.96 -2.84
CA GLN A 68 -0.87 -6.48 -2.14
C GLN A 68 0.23 -5.44 -2.17
N VAL A 69 1.16 -5.51 -1.20
CA VAL A 69 2.33 -4.63 -1.18
C VAL A 69 3.26 -5.01 -2.31
N ASN A 70 3.78 -4.02 -3.01
CA ASN A 70 4.89 -4.21 -3.93
C ASN A 70 6.19 -4.25 -3.13
N LYS A 71 6.51 -5.42 -2.59
CA LYS A 71 7.68 -5.61 -1.74
C LYS A 71 8.98 -5.26 -2.45
N SER A 72 9.04 -5.58 -3.73
CA SER A 72 10.22 -5.32 -4.56
C SER A 72 10.52 -3.83 -4.61
N LEU A 73 9.50 -3.00 -4.86
CA LEU A 73 9.67 -1.56 -4.91
C LEU A 73 10.05 -0.99 -3.55
N LEU A 74 9.38 -1.43 -2.47
CA LEU A 74 9.68 -0.97 -1.13
C LEU A 74 11.12 -1.32 -0.72
N LYS A 75 11.57 -2.53 -1.03
CA LYS A 75 12.95 -2.93 -0.74
C LYS A 75 13.95 -2.05 -1.47
N LYS A 76 13.71 -1.77 -2.75
CA LYS A 76 14.59 -0.88 -3.53
C LYS A 76 14.63 0.53 -2.94
N PHE A 77 13.46 1.04 -2.56
CA PHE A 77 13.35 2.37 -1.97
C PHE A 77 14.13 2.47 -0.67
N ILE A 78 13.93 1.53 0.24
CA ILE A 78 14.62 1.50 1.54
C ILE A 78 16.13 1.31 1.33
N LYS A 79 16.52 0.43 0.40
CA LYS A 79 17.93 0.18 0.10
C LYS A 79 18.65 1.43 -0.40
N SER A 80 17.93 2.34 -1.07
CA SER A 80 18.52 3.59 -1.54
C SER A 80 19.05 4.47 -0.40
N PHE A 81 18.64 4.20 0.84
CA PHE A 81 19.14 4.87 2.04
C PHE A 81 20.27 4.08 2.71
N GLY A 82 20.75 3.01 2.09
CA GLY A 82 21.80 2.17 2.68
C GLY A 82 21.31 1.19 3.72
N VAL A 83 20.00 0.94 3.76
CA VAL A 83 19.37 0.04 4.73
C VAL A 83 18.76 -1.15 4.00
N GLU A 84 18.93 -2.35 4.54
CA GLU A 84 18.24 -3.54 4.05
C GLU A 84 16.98 -3.77 4.90
N LEU A 85 15.89 -4.10 4.22
CA LEU A 85 14.62 -4.37 4.87
C LEU A 85 14.21 -5.81 4.57
N ASP A 86 13.96 -6.56 5.64
CA ASP A 86 13.46 -7.92 5.54
C ASP A 86 11.92 -7.87 5.60
N LEU A 87 11.30 -8.07 4.45
CA LEU A 87 9.85 -8.05 4.33
C LEU A 87 9.26 -9.45 4.20
#